data_57cbcc2e10a0d28a13986595d9ad007a
#
_entry.id   57cbcc2e10a0d28a13986595d9ad007a
#
_cell.length_a   1.000
_cell.length_b   1.000
_cell.length_c   1.000
_cell.angle_alpha   90.00
_cell.angle_beta   90.00
_cell.angle_gamma   90.00
#
_symmetry.space_group_name_H-M   'P 1'
#
loop_
_entity.id
_entity.type
_entity.pdbx_description
1 polymer ?
#
loop_
_entity_poly.entity_id
_entity_poly.type
_entity_poly.pdbx_seq_one_letter_code
_entity_poly.pdbx_strand_id
1 'polypeptide(L)'
;MKRYKTVLTIAGSDSSGGAGIQADIKTITYFKCYAMSVITALTAQNTQEVKSIFTTTPKFIREQLNTTCSDIKPDSIKIGMLSDKKIIQEISKFIDNYKISKVVLDPVMVSTSGYLLLKKSAISSLTKNLITKSMIITPNLEEAEILTNTK
;
A
#
# COMPACT_ATOMS: atom_id res chain seq x y z
N MET A 1 -13.82 -26.67 9.57
CA MET A 1 -14.04 -25.21 9.69
C MET A 1 -13.70 -24.53 8.38
N LYS A 2 -14.58 -23.66 7.86
CA LYS A 2 -14.29 -22.89 6.63
C LYS A 2 -13.33 -21.78 6.98
N ARG A 3 -12.07 -21.84 6.52
CA ARG A 3 -11.07 -20.78 6.73
C ARG A 3 -11.36 -19.61 5.81
N TYR A 4 -11.47 -18.40 6.34
CA TYR A 4 -11.51 -17.18 5.55
C TYR A 4 -10.15 -16.94 4.86
N LYS A 5 -10.18 -16.46 3.63
CA LYS A 5 -8.99 -15.93 2.98
C LYS A 5 -8.56 -14.63 3.66
N THR A 6 -7.27 -14.49 3.89
CA THR A 6 -6.69 -13.34 4.59
C THR A 6 -6.01 -12.40 3.60
N VAL A 7 -6.31 -11.12 3.68
CA VAL A 7 -5.73 -10.08 2.82
C VAL A 7 -5.12 -9.00 3.69
N LEU A 8 -3.86 -8.70 3.47
CA LEU A 8 -3.17 -7.59 4.11
C LEU A 8 -3.19 -6.38 3.20
N THR A 9 -3.78 -5.27 3.62
CA THR A 9 -3.58 -3.97 2.97
C THR A 9 -2.45 -3.21 3.63
N ILE A 10 -1.54 -2.65 2.82
CA ILE A 10 -0.42 -1.80 3.24
C ILE A 10 -0.60 -0.46 2.54
N ALA A 11 -1.13 0.53 3.22
CA ALA A 11 -1.47 1.82 2.62
C ALA A 11 -1.59 2.95 3.66
N GLY A 12 -1.80 4.15 3.19
CA GLY A 12 -2.17 5.29 4.03
C GLY A 12 -3.59 5.15 4.60
N SER A 13 -3.84 5.81 5.72
CA SER A 13 -5.16 5.92 6.34
C SER A 13 -5.84 7.19 5.86
N ASP A 14 -7.00 7.07 5.22
CA ASP A 14 -7.87 8.19 4.85
C ASP A 14 -8.90 8.44 5.94
N SER A 15 -8.78 9.59 6.63
CA SER A 15 -9.71 9.95 7.71
C SER A 15 -11.15 10.11 7.25
N SER A 16 -11.40 10.40 5.96
CA SER A 16 -12.76 10.49 5.39
C SER A 16 -13.35 9.12 5.02
N GLY A 17 -12.52 8.09 4.96
CA GLY A 17 -12.96 6.72 4.73
C GLY A 17 -13.24 6.34 3.26
N GLY A 18 -12.93 7.21 2.29
CA GLY A 18 -13.19 7.00 0.86
C GLY A 18 -12.06 6.32 0.12
N ALA A 19 -10.84 6.32 0.68
CA ALA A 19 -9.63 5.77 0.08
C ALA A 19 -8.80 4.99 1.11
N GLY A 20 -7.55 4.65 0.74
CA GLY A 20 -6.57 4.04 1.62
C GLY A 20 -7.05 2.75 2.28
N ILE A 21 -6.53 2.47 3.48
CA ILE A 21 -6.87 1.25 4.22
C ILE A 21 -8.36 1.14 4.52
N GLN A 22 -9.09 2.24 4.68
CA GLN A 22 -10.51 2.23 4.97
C GLN A 22 -11.33 1.70 3.79
N ALA A 23 -11.05 2.15 2.57
CA ALA A 23 -11.67 1.61 1.36
C ALA A 23 -11.28 0.15 1.13
N ASP A 24 -9.99 -0.17 1.32
CA ASP A 24 -9.49 -1.53 1.16
C ASP A 24 -10.17 -2.50 2.14
N ILE A 25 -10.27 -2.18 3.43
CA ILE A 25 -10.92 -3.01 4.45
C ILE A 25 -12.39 -3.25 4.11
N LYS A 26 -13.13 -2.20 3.71
CA LYS A 26 -14.53 -2.31 3.27
C LYS A 26 -14.67 -3.27 2.11
N THR A 27 -13.81 -3.13 1.10
CA THR A 27 -13.82 -3.96 -0.11
C THR A 27 -13.47 -5.42 0.21
N ILE A 28 -12.39 -5.65 0.96
CA ILE A 28 -11.95 -7.00 1.36
C ILE A 28 -13.05 -7.70 2.17
N THR A 29 -13.68 -6.97 3.10
CA THR A 29 -14.78 -7.50 3.93
C THR A 29 -16.03 -7.80 3.09
N TYR A 30 -16.36 -6.94 2.12
CA TYR A 30 -17.46 -7.17 1.19
C TYR A 30 -17.30 -8.49 0.43
N PHE A 31 -16.08 -8.83 0.01
CA PHE A 31 -15.74 -10.12 -0.63
C PHE A 31 -15.56 -11.27 0.36
N LYS A 32 -16.00 -11.13 1.61
CA LYS A 32 -15.95 -12.15 2.65
C LYS A 32 -14.54 -12.67 2.95
N CYS A 33 -13.54 -11.82 2.80
CA CYS A 33 -12.17 -12.07 3.23
C CYS A 33 -11.91 -11.40 4.59
N TYR A 34 -10.93 -11.91 5.31
CA TYR A 34 -10.45 -11.28 6.56
C TYR A 34 -9.43 -10.20 6.21
N ALA A 35 -9.73 -8.96 6.57
CA ALA A 35 -8.88 -7.81 6.28
C ALA A 35 -7.91 -7.54 7.45
N MET A 36 -6.62 -7.44 7.12
CA MET A 36 -5.56 -6.95 8.01
C MET A 36 -4.97 -5.68 7.43
N SER A 37 -4.38 -4.82 8.25
CA SER A 37 -3.81 -3.56 7.76
C SER A 37 -2.46 -3.23 8.36
N VAL A 38 -1.60 -2.59 7.55
CA VAL A 38 -0.37 -1.90 7.93
C VAL A 38 -0.47 -0.47 7.43
N ILE A 39 -0.35 0.48 8.35
CA ILE A 39 -0.56 1.90 8.06
C ILE A 39 0.77 2.56 7.74
N THR A 40 0.92 3.07 6.52
CA THR A 40 2.12 3.76 6.04
C THR A 40 2.14 5.25 6.34
N ALA A 41 0.96 5.86 6.45
CA ALA A 41 0.78 7.26 6.82
C ALA A 41 -0.64 7.48 7.36
N LEU A 42 -0.80 8.49 8.20
CA LEU A 42 -2.09 9.05 8.56
C LEU A 42 -2.31 10.33 7.76
N THR A 43 -3.52 10.54 7.25
CA THR A 43 -3.87 11.78 6.56
C THR A 43 -4.95 12.55 7.33
N ALA A 44 -4.83 13.86 7.36
CA ALA A 44 -5.94 14.75 7.62
C ALA A 44 -6.59 15.07 6.26
N GLN A 45 -7.62 14.31 5.91
CA GLN A 45 -8.19 14.29 4.56
C GLN A 45 -9.71 14.32 4.65
N ASN A 46 -10.33 14.96 3.67
CA ASN A 46 -11.76 14.93 3.39
C ASN A 46 -11.99 14.60 1.90
N THR A 47 -13.24 14.71 1.44
CA THR A 47 -13.59 14.41 0.04
C THR A 47 -13.08 15.41 -0.99
N GLN A 48 -12.53 16.55 -0.54
CA GLN A 48 -12.07 17.63 -1.41
C GLN A 48 -10.55 17.75 -1.44
N GLU A 49 -9.87 17.50 -0.28
CA GLU A 49 -8.43 17.73 -0.18
C GLU A 49 -7.73 16.80 0.82
N VAL A 50 -6.43 16.63 0.63
CA VAL A 50 -5.48 16.13 1.63
C VAL A 50 -4.77 17.33 2.25
N LYS A 51 -5.15 17.71 3.47
CA LYS A 51 -4.62 18.89 4.17
C LYS A 51 -3.23 18.63 4.75
N SER A 52 -2.99 17.45 5.32
CA SER A 52 -1.70 17.09 5.89
C SER A 52 -1.50 15.59 5.95
N ILE A 53 -0.22 15.18 5.99
CA ILE A 53 0.18 13.77 6.04
C ILE A 53 1.21 13.59 7.17
N PHE A 54 0.95 12.61 8.03
CA PHE A 54 1.90 12.12 9.04
C PHE A 54 2.41 10.76 8.61
N THR A 55 3.65 10.69 8.15
CA THR A 55 4.26 9.45 7.66
C THR A 55 4.72 8.57 8.82
N THR A 56 4.38 7.30 8.78
CA THR A 56 4.85 6.28 9.73
C THR A 56 6.34 5.99 9.48
N THR A 57 7.09 5.70 10.54
CA THR A 57 8.51 5.38 10.39
C THR A 57 8.72 3.99 9.79
N PRO A 58 9.80 3.77 8.99
CA PRO A 58 10.12 2.44 8.47
C PRO A 58 10.27 1.36 9.55
N LYS A 59 10.79 1.74 10.73
CA LYS A 59 10.88 0.86 11.89
C LYS A 59 9.49 0.40 12.34
N PHE A 60 8.54 1.33 12.48
CA PHE A 60 7.20 0.99 12.96
C PHE A 60 6.39 0.22 11.90
N ILE A 61 6.61 0.46 10.61
CA ILE A 61 6.03 -0.36 9.53
C ILE A 61 6.51 -1.81 9.65
N ARG A 62 7.81 -2.03 9.87
CA ARG A 62 8.35 -3.37 10.10
C ARG A 62 7.76 -4.02 11.35
N GLU A 63 7.55 -3.28 12.43
CA GLU A 63 6.90 -3.77 13.65
C GLU A 63 5.45 -4.19 13.38
N GLN A 64 4.65 -3.36 12.68
CA GLN A 64 3.29 -3.70 12.26
C GLN A 64 3.27 -4.99 11.41
N LEU A 65 4.13 -5.07 10.38
CA LEU A 65 4.23 -6.24 9.51
C LEU A 65 4.56 -7.52 10.29
N ASN A 66 5.59 -7.47 11.12
CA ASN A 66 6.03 -8.63 11.88
C ASN A 66 4.98 -9.07 12.92
N THR A 67 4.44 -8.13 13.69
CA THR A 67 3.45 -8.45 14.73
C THR A 67 2.17 -9.05 14.13
N THR A 68 1.65 -8.44 13.06
CA THR A 68 0.44 -8.92 12.41
C THR A 68 0.65 -10.28 11.74
N CYS A 69 1.75 -10.44 11.00
CA CYS A 69 1.96 -11.62 10.17
C CYS A 69 2.64 -12.78 10.86
N SER A 70 3.20 -12.59 12.08
CA SER A 70 3.62 -13.69 12.93
C SER A 70 2.45 -14.51 13.48
N ASP A 71 1.29 -13.88 13.62
CA ASP A 71 0.05 -14.53 14.06
C ASP A 71 -0.78 -14.99 12.84
N ILE A 72 -1.08 -14.08 11.91
CA ILE A 72 -1.92 -14.39 10.74
C ILE A 72 -1.13 -14.13 9.46
N LYS A 73 -0.66 -15.21 8.83
CA LYS A 73 0.00 -15.11 7.51
C LYS A 73 -1.02 -14.71 6.43
N PRO A 74 -0.79 -13.62 5.65
CA PRO A 74 -1.70 -13.23 4.60
C PRO A 74 -1.67 -14.22 3.41
N ASP A 75 -2.85 -14.53 2.84
CA ASP A 75 -2.96 -15.25 1.57
C ASP A 75 -2.60 -14.34 0.37
N SER A 76 -2.81 -13.03 0.51
CA SER A 76 -2.45 -12.00 -0.49
C SER A 76 -2.22 -10.64 0.15
N ILE A 77 -1.52 -9.77 -0.57
CA ILE A 77 -1.23 -8.39 -0.15
C ILE A 77 -1.74 -7.41 -1.21
N LYS A 78 -2.39 -6.32 -0.76
CA LYS A 78 -2.61 -5.13 -1.56
C LYS A 78 -1.71 -4.02 -1.02
N ILE A 79 -0.97 -3.36 -1.88
CA ILE A 79 -0.12 -2.22 -1.55
C ILE A 79 -0.72 -0.99 -2.23
N GLY A 80 -0.94 0.08 -1.47
CA GLY A 80 -1.38 1.38 -1.97
C GLY A 80 -0.34 2.46 -1.72
N MET A 81 -0.77 3.59 -1.12
CA MET A 81 0.09 4.75 -0.88
C MET A 81 1.32 4.41 -0.05
N LEU A 82 2.49 4.73 -0.60
CA LEU A 82 3.80 4.68 0.04
C LEU A 82 4.46 6.06 -0.07
N SER A 83 5.14 6.52 0.98
CA SER A 83 5.66 7.89 1.00
C SER A 83 7.12 8.01 0.53
N ASP A 84 7.97 7.03 0.80
CA ASP A 84 9.39 7.13 0.49
C ASP A 84 10.11 5.79 0.28
N LYS A 85 11.36 5.88 -0.19
CA LYS A 85 12.23 4.75 -0.54
C LYS A 85 12.45 3.77 0.62
N LYS A 86 12.59 4.24 1.86
CA LYS A 86 12.89 3.36 3.01
C LYS A 86 11.69 2.48 3.35
N ILE A 87 10.48 3.02 3.25
CA ILE A 87 9.23 2.27 3.43
C ILE A 87 9.10 1.18 2.35
N ILE A 88 9.35 1.54 1.09
CA ILE A 88 9.35 0.59 -0.04
C ILE A 88 10.32 -0.57 0.22
N GLN A 89 11.53 -0.28 0.70
CA GLN A 89 12.53 -1.29 1.01
C GLN A 89 12.11 -2.23 2.14
N GLU A 90 11.50 -1.72 3.21
CA GLU A 90 11.01 -2.57 4.30
C GLU A 90 9.90 -3.52 3.84
N ILE A 91 8.95 -3.03 3.04
CA ILE A 91 7.87 -3.84 2.47
C ILE A 91 8.43 -4.90 1.50
N SER A 92 9.39 -4.51 0.66
CA SER A 92 10.06 -5.44 -0.26
C SER A 92 10.76 -6.59 0.47
N LYS A 93 11.52 -6.29 1.54
CA LYS A 93 12.15 -7.30 2.39
C LYS A 93 11.12 -8.23 3.04
N PHE A 94 10.01 -7.66 3.48
CA PHE A 94 8.93 -8.44 4.08
C PHE A 94 8.33 -9.44 3.09
N ILE A 95 8.05 -9.01 1.84
CA ILE A 95 7.53 -9.88 0.78
C ILE A 95 8.49 -11.07 0.53
N ASP A 96 9.80 -10.80 0.46
CA ASP A 96 10.81 -11.84 0.26
C ASP A 96 10.87 -12.82 1.44
N ASN A 97 10.93 -12.31 2.67
CA ASN A 97 11.04 -13.12 3.88
C ASN A 97 9.83 -14.05 4.08
N TYR A 98 8.63 -13.56 3.81
CA TYR A 98 7.40 -14.34 3.94
C TYR A 98 7.04 -15.12 2.67
N LYS A 99 7.83 -14.98 1.58
CA LYS A 99 7.61 -15.63 0.28
C LYS A 99 6.20 -15.44 -0.25
N ILE A 100 5.74 -14.19 -0.26
CA ILE A 100 4.39 -13.85 -0.70
C ILE A 100 4.39 -13.61 -2.20
N SER A 101 3.63 -14.41 -2.94
CA SER A 101 3.56 -14.33 -4.41
C SER A 101 2.35 -13.57 -4.94
N LYS A 102 1.30 -13.40 -4.11
CA LYS A 102 0.07 -12.72 -4.52
C LYS A 102 0.09 -11.27 -4.03
N VAL A 103 0.77 -10.42 -4.77
CA VAL A 103 0.91 -8.99 -4.48
C VAL A 103 0.20 -8.19 -5.56
N VAL A 104 -0.73 -7.33 -5.15
CA VAL A 104 -1.36 -6.30 -5.98
C VAL A 104 -0.78 -4.96 -5.57
N LEU A 105 -0.17 -4.25 -6.50
CA LEU A 105 0.41 -2.92 -6.27
C LEU A 105 -0.40 -1.86 -7.02
N ASP A 106 -0.98 -0.97 -6.26
CA ASP A 106 -1.59 0.28 -6.71
C ASP A 106 -0.54 1.39 -6.51
N PRO A 107 0.15 1.85 -7.57
CA PRO A 107 1.33 2.70 -7.46
C PRO A 107 0.96 4.17 -7.24
N VAL A 108 0.18 4.46 -6.20
CA VAL A 108 -0.36 5.78 -5.90
C VAL A 108 0.75 6.82 -5.78
N MET A 109 0.78 7.79 -6.69
CA MET A 109 1.80 8.85 -6.73
C MET A 109 1.24 10.22 -6.34
N VAL A 110 0.01 10.50 -6.74
CA VAL A 110 -0.67 11.78 -6.53
C VAL A 110 -2.09 11.51 -6.06
N SER A 111 -2.60 12.31 -5.12
CA SER A 111 -4.02 12.24 -4.74
C SER A 111 -4.91 12.82 -5.84
N THR A 112 -6.20 12.51 -5.81
CA THR A 112 -7.21 13.10 -6.72
C THR A 112 -7.23 14.64 -6.64
N SER A 113 -6.85 15.20 -5.49
CA SER A 113 -6.71 16.66 -5.29
C SER A 113 -5.35 17.23 -5.73
N GLY A 114 -4.47 16.44 -6.36
CA GLY A 114 -3.16 16.88 -6.85
C GLY A 114 -2.05 16.90 -5.81
N TYR A 115 -2.27 16.39 -4.60
CA TYR A 115 -1.23 16.32 -3.57
C TYR A 115 -0.24 15.20 -3.86
N LEU A 116 1.08 15.50 -3.85
CA LEU A 116 2.14 14.50 -4.09
C LEU A 116 2.25 13.54 -2.90
N LEU A 117 1.92 12.28 -3.12
CA LEU A 117 1.91 11.22 -2.11
C LEU A 117 3.19 10.39 -2.10
N LEU A 118 3.83 10.21 -3.26
CA LEU A 118 5.10 9.51 -3.41
C LEU A 118 6.21 10.49 -3.83
N LYS A 119 7.31 10.53 -3.09
CA LYS A 119 8.48 11.34 -3.45
C LYS A 119 9.05 10.87 -4.80
N LYS A 120 9.36 11.79 -5.72
CA LYS A 120 9.96 11.47 -7.04
C LYS A 120 11.20 10.58 -6.92
N SER A 121 12.03 10.81 -5.89
CA SER A 121 13.21 9.97 -5.61
C SER A 121 12.90 8.51 -5.23
N ALA A 122 11.66 8.20 -4.92
CA ALA A 122 11.21 6.85 -4.55
C ALA A 122 10.68 6.03 -5.73
N ILE A 123 10.37 6.66 -6.88
CA ILE A 123 9.79 5.99 -8.07
C ILE A 123 10.72 4.85 -8.56
N SER A 124 12.02 5.11 -8.70
CA SER A 124 12.99 4.08 -9.08
C SER A 124 13.03 2.91 -8.07
N SER A 125 12.85 3.20 -6.78
CA SER A 125 12.78 2.16 -5.76
C SER A 125 11.48 1.34 -5.86
N LEU A 126 10.36 2.00 -6.15
CA LEU A 126 9.07 1.35 -6.38
C LEU A 126 9.19 0.36 -7.55
N THR A 127 9.72 0.83 -8.69
CA THR A 127 9.89 0.01 -9.89
C THR A 127 10.77 -1.21 -9.63
N LYS A 128 11.94 -0.99 -9.03
CA LYS A 128 12.93 -2.07 -8.83
C LYS A 128 12.55 -3.07 -7.74
N ASN A 129 11.89 -2.63 -6.69
CA ASN A 129 11.69 -3.43 -5.48
C ASN A 129 10.27 -3.96 -5.30
N LEU A 130 9.24 -3.32 -5.88
CA LEU A 130 7.86 -3.75 -5.71
C LEU A 130 7.18 -4.14 -7.02
N ILE A 131 7.33 -3.37 -8.11
CA ILE A 131 6.71 -3.73 -9.39
C ILE A 131 7.19 -5.12 -9.85
N THR A 132 8.49 -5.40 -9.74
CA THR A 132 9.07 -6.70 -10.12
C THR A 132 8.58 -7.88 -9.26
N LYS A 133 7.99 -7.62 -8.12
CA LYS A 133 7.45 -8.63 -7.19
C LYS A 133 5.93 -8.69 -7.21
N SER A 134 5.30 -7.77 -7.92
CA SER A 134 3.85 -7.69 -7.99
C SER A 134 3.30 -8.63 -9.06
N MET A 135 2.24 -9.35 -8.70
CA MET A 135 1.47 -10.18 -9.63
C MET A 135 0.60 -9.30 -10.54
N ILE A 136 0.10 -8.18 -9.99
CA ILE A 136 -0.76 -7.22 -10.69
C ILE A 136 -0.33 -5.83 -10.26
N ILE A 137 -0.30 -4.90 -11.20
CA ILE A 137 -0.18 -3.45 -10.97
C ILE A 137 -1.40 -2.74 -11.55
N THR A 138 -1.89 -1.70 -10.89
CA THR A 138 -3.10 -0.98 -11.26
C THR A 138 -2.87 0.53 -11.43
N PRO A 139 -1.91 0.95 -12.27
CA PRO A 139 -1.65 2.37 -12.49
C PRO A 139 -2.80 3.02 -13.25
N ASN A 140 -3.16 4.24 -12.91
CA ASN A 140 -3.93 5.12 -13.78
C ASN A 140 -3.04 5.61 -14.94
N LEU A 141 -3.61 6.41 -15.87
CA LEU A 141 -2.88 6.85 -17.05
C LEU A 141 -1.63 7.68 -16.70
N GLU A 142 -1.76 8.64 -15.80
CA GLU A 142 -0.66 9.51 -15.38
C GLU A 142 0.47 8.72 -14.69
N GLU A 143 0.10 7.78 -13.86
CA GLU A 143 1.05 6.88 -13.18
C GLU A 143 1.76 5.97 -14.19
N ALA A 144 1.03 5.46 -15.19
CA ALA A 144 1.61 4.64 -16.25
C ALA A 144 2.61 5.45 -17.09
N GLU A 145 2.29 6.68 -17.47
CA GLU A 145 3.19 7.59 -18.17
C GLU A 145 4.48 7.86 -17.35
N ILE A 146 4.34 8.11 -16.05
CA ILE A 146 5.50 8.30 -15.16
C ILE A 146 6.37 7.04 -15.08
N LEU A 147 5.74 5.87 -14.94
CA LEU A 147 6.46 4.59 -14.79
C LEU A 147 7.18 4.17 -16.07
N THR A 148 6.60 4.44 -17.23
CA THR A 148 7.16 4.07 -18.53
C THR A 148 8.02 5.16 -19.16
N ASN A 149 8.00 6.37 -18.58
CA ASN A 149 8.64 7.57 -19.12
C ASN A 149 8.17 7.87 -20.58
N THR A 150 6.90 7.61 -20.86
CA THR A 150 6.24 7.87 -22.14
C THR A 150 5.07 8.85 -21.94
N LYS A 151 4.67 9.54 -23.00
CA LYS A 151 3.45 10.35 -23.05
C LYS A 151 2.43 9.68 -23.95
#